data_f2ac90749eff3c61f7a729b9169a6a5f
#
_entry.id   f2ac90749eff3c61f7a729b9169a6a5f
#
_cell.length_a   1.000
_cell.length_b   1.000
_cell.length_c   1.000
_cell.angle_alpha   90.00
_cell.angle_beta   90.00
_cell.angle_gamma   90.00
#
_symmetry.space_group_name_H-M   'P 1'
#
loop_
_entity.id
_entity.type
_entity.pdbx_description
1 polymer ?
#
loop_
_entity_poly.entity_id
_entity_poly.type
_entity_poly.pdbx_seq_one_letter_code
_entity_poly.pdbx_strand_id
1 'polypeptide(L)'
;MGGMTDCFQPCEMEHRVAYQTICEMNRQDIGYLIVTKSHLIAQPEYMEILDRRLAHIQITVTCLDDMKALTYEKASVPSKRIEAIQKLQTDGYDVSIRLSPLIEEFMDFDVLNSLGINRCIVEFLRVNSWIKGWLKDVDFSRYRVKHGGYCHLPLEEKLDIVKKIKIPEITVCEDVTEHYQFWRDNINPNKQDCCNLRLDNE
;
A
#
# COMPACT_ATOMS: atom_id res chain seq x y z
N MET A 1 -10.38 -7.07 1.20
CA MET A 1 -9.79 -8.01 2.21
C MET A 1 -8.55 -7.36 2.82
N GLY A 2 -8.32 -7.50 4.13
CA GLY A 2 -7.12 -6.95 4.80
C GLY A 2 -7.26 -5.55 5.42
N GLY A 3 -8.46 -5.01 5.59
CA GLY A 3 -8.66 -3.65 6.11
C GLY A 3 -8.35 -3.48 7.60
N MET A 4 -8.58 -4.51 8.43
CA MET A 4 -8.30 -4.47 9.87
C MET A 4 -7.10 -5.34 10.24
N THR A 5 -6.97 -6.50 9.62
CA THR A 5 -5.86 -7.43 9.78
C THR A 5 -5.46 -7.97 8.42
N ASP A 6 -4.19 -8.34 8.26
CA ASP A 6 -3.72 -8.96 7.02
C ASP A 6 -4.34 -10.37 6.88
N CYS A 7 -4.99 -10.64 5.77
CA CYS A 7 -5.58 -11.95 5.49
C CYS A 7 -4.54 -13.00 5.04
N PHE A 8 -3.33 -12.57 4.69
CA PHE A 8 -2.21 -13.45 4.31
C PHE A 8 -1.17 -13.59 5.43
N GLN A 9 -1.61 -13.68 6.69
CA GLN A 9 -0.74 -14.03 7.81
C GLN A 9 -0.20 -15.47 7.66
N PRO A 10 0.88 -15.85 8.37
CA PRO A 10 1.43 -17.21 8.27
C PRO A 10 0.42 -18.33 8.51
N CYS A 11 -0.61 -18.10 9.34
CA CYS A 11 -1.68 -19.07 9.59
C CYS A 11 -2.56 -19.34 8.36
N GLU A 12 -2.53 -18.48 7.35
CA GLU A 12 -3.24 -18.72 6.08
C GLU A 12 -2.74 -19.99 5.38
N MET A 13 -1.46 -20.34 5.52
CA MET A 13 -0.88 -21.57 4.97
C MET A 13 -1.52 -22.84 5.56
N GLU A 14 -2.04 -22.75 6.79
CA GLU A 14 -2.73 -23.86 7.47
C GLU A 14 -4.24 -23.82 7.23
N HIS A 15 -4.86 -22.65 7.44
CA HIS A 15 -6.32 -22.55 7.48
C HIS A 15 -6.97 -22.22 6.15
N ARG A 16 -6.23 -21.66 5.19
CA ARG A 16 -6.68 -21.41 3.81
C ARG A 16 -7.95 -20.56 3.70
N VAL A 17 -8.18 -19.65 4.65
CA VAL A 17 -9.40 -18.82 4.70
C VAL A 17 -9.43 -17.79 3.57
N ALA A 18 -8.32 -17.10 3.31
CA ALA A 18 -8.23 -16.14 2.20
C ALA A 18 -8.35 -16.89 0.86
N TYR A 19 -7.70 -18.05 0.72
CA TYR A 19 -7.80 -18.91 -0.46
C TYR A 19 -9.27 -19.27 -0.78
N GLN A 20 -9.98 -19.81 0.22
CA GLN A 20 -11.39 -20.22 0.06
C GLN A 20 -12.28 -19.01 -0.25
N THR A 21 -12.01 -17.87 0.39
CA THR A 21 -12.75 -16.63 0.14
C THR A 21 -12.56 -16.14 -1.30
N ILE A 22 -11.33 -16.16 -1.83
CA ILE A 22 -11.04 -15.79 -3.23
C ILE A 22 -11.77 -16.72 -4.18
N CYS A 23 -11.70 -18.03 -3.98
CA CYS A 23 -12.42 -19.00 -4.80
C CYS A 23 -13.94 -18.72 -4.82
N GLU A 24 -14.53 -18.41 -3.67
CA GLU A 24 -15.95 -18.11 -3.58
C GLU A 24 -16.32 -16.78 -4.26
N MET A 25 -15.51 -15.73 -4.10
CA MET A 25 -15.71 -14.44 -4.78
C MET A 25 -15.64 -14.61 -6.30
N ASN A 26 -14.66 -15.36 -6.80
CA ASN A 26 -14.55 -15.66 -8.22
C ASN A 26 -15.78 -16.44 -8.73
N ARG A 27 -16.28 -17.44 -7.96
CA ARG A 27 -17.47 -18.19 -8.30
C ARG A 27 -18.73 -17.32 -8.41
N GLN A 28 -18.79 -16.24 -7.62
CA GLN A 28 -19.89 -15.28 -7.60
C GLN A 28 -19.67 -14.09 -8.57
N ASP A 29 -18.56 -14.05 -9.31
CA ASP A 29 -18.15 -12.92 -10.17
C ASP A 29 -18.10 -11.58 -9.41
N ILE A 30 -17.56 -11.60 -8.19
CA ILE A 30 -17.44 -10.42 -7.31
C ILE A 30 -16.01 -9.92 -7.32
N GLY A 31 -15.80 -8.64 -7.74
CA GLY A 31 -14.51 -7.97 -7.64
C GLY A 31 -14.05 -7.81 -6.18
N TYR A 32 -12.74 -7.93 -5.95
CA TYR A 32 -12.18 -7.85 -4.60
C TYR A 32 -10.86 -7.09 -4.54
N LEU A 33 -10.71 -6.30 -3.49
CA LEU A 33 -9.45 -5.63 -3.14
C LEU A 33 -8.72 -6.44 -2.05
N ILE A 34 -7.47 -6.79 -2.31
CA ILE A 34 -6.55 -7.39 -1.34
C ILE A 34 -5.52 -6.35 -0.94
N VAL A 35 -5.42 -6.06 0.36
CA VAL A 35 -4.35 -5.24 0.94
C VAL A 35 -3.53 -6.10 1.88
N THR A 36 -2.24 -6.27 1.59
CA THR A 36 -1.39 -7.21 2.35
C THR A 36 0.04 -6.71 2.50
N LYS A 37 0.74 -7.17 3.55
CA LYS A 37 2.19 -7.09 3.74
C LYS A 37 2.89 -8.44 3.50
N SER A 38 2.17 -9.39 2.87
CA SER A 38 2.66 -10.75 2.67
C SER A 38 3.00 -11.02 1.21
N HIS A 39 4.12 -11.68 0.97
CA HIS A 39 4.48 -12.18 -0.35
C HIS A 39 3.72 -13.44 -0.77
N LEU A 40 2.94 -14.05 0.16
CA LEU A 40 2.19 -15.29 -0.09
C LEU A 40 1.22 -15.15 -1.26
N ILE A 41 0.64 -13.95 -1.46
CA ILE A 41 -0.29 -13.68 -2.56
C ILE A 41 0.30 -14.00 -3.95
N ALA A 42 1.63 -13.92 -4.10
CA ALA A 42 2.34 -14.22 -5.35
C ALA A 42 2.92 -15.64 -5.39
N GLN A 43 2.56 -16.52 -4.46
CA GLN A 43 2.90 -17.93 -4.56
C GLN A 43 2.04 -18.61 -5.65
N PRO A 44 2.58 -19.64 -6.34
CA PRO A 44 1.90 -20.28 -7.45
C PRO A 44 0.44 -20.67 -7.15
N GLU A 45 0.20 -21.25 -5.98
CA GLU A 45 -1.11 -21.71 -5.56
C GLU A 45 -2.17 -20.59 -5.43
N TYR A 46 -1.76 -19.37 -5.05
CA TYR A 46 -2.66 -18.22 -5.03
C TYR A 46 -2.81 -17.61 -6.42
N MET A 47 -1.74 -17.54 -7.20
CA MET A 47 -1.81 -17.03 -8.55
C MET A 47 -2.68 -17.87 -9.47
N GLU A 48 -2.80 -19.18 -9.21
CA GLU A 48 -3.70 -20.08 -9.94
C GLU A 48 -5.19 -19.75 -9.72
N ILE A 49 -5.54 -19.22 -8.56
CA ILE A 49 -6.94 -18.90 -8.22
C ILE A 49 -7.29 -17.41 -8.39
N LEU A 50 -6.32 -16.51 -8.54
CA LEU A 50 -6.59 -15.09 -8.76
C LEU A 50 -7.16 -14.86 -10.15
N ASP A 51 -8.37 -14.27 -10.22
CA ASP A 51 -8.96 -13.81 -11.49
C ASP A 51 -8.47 -12.37 -11.79
N ARG A 52 -7.78 -12.17 -12.93
CA ARG A 52 -7.22 -10.87 -13.31
C ARG A 52 -8.25 -9.77 -13.54
N ARG A 53 -9.52 -10.14 -13.80
CA ARG A 53 -10.62 -9.18 -13.96
C ARG A 53 -11.17 -8.70 -12.62
N LEU A 54 -11.11 -9.56 -11.60
CA LEU A 54 -11.78 -9.34 -10.32
C LEU A 54 -10.80 -8.93 -9.21
N ALA A 55 -9.53 -9.30 -9.33
CA ALA A 55 -8.52 -9.09 -8.30
C ALA A 55 -7.87 -7.70 -8.45
N HIS A 56 -8.00 -6.87 -7.41
CA HIS A 56 -7.21 -5.65 -7.19
C HIS A 56 -6.26 -5.90 -6.03
N ILE A 57 -4.95 -5.74 -6.23
CA ILE A 57 -3.95 -6.14 -5.24
C ILE A 57 -3.11 -4.93 -4.84
N GLN A 58 -2.97 -4.69 -3.54
CA GLN A 58 -2.11 -3.66 -2.98
C GLN A 58 -1.14 -4.32 -2.00
N ILE A 59 0.15 -4.32 -2.33
CA ILE A 59 1.17 -4.86 -1.43
C ILE A 59 1.87 -3.70 -0.72
N THR A 60 1.74 -3.68 0.61
CA THR A 60 2.27 -2.59 1.43
C THR A 60 3.77 -2.74 1.64
N VAL A 61 4.52 -1.67 1.36
CA VAL A 61 5.96 -1.54 1.61
C VAL A 61 6.19 -0.24 2.39
N THR A 62 6.76 -0.33 3.59
CA THR A 62 6.93 0.81 4.50
C THR A 62 8.37 1.33 4.53
N CYS A 63 9.32 0.54 4.07
CA CYS A 63 10.72 0.89 3.81
C CYS A 63 11.29 -0.09 2.78
N LEU A 64 12.51 0.17 2.31
CA LEU A 64 13.20 -0.68 1.32
C LEU A 64 14.36 -1.48 1.92
N ASP A 65 14.56 -1.40 3.23
CA ASP A 65 15.60 -2.11 3.98
C ASP A 65 14.97 -3.22 4.82
N ASP A 66 15.31 -4.48 4.53
CA ASP A 66 14.79 -5.66 5.21
C ASP A 66 15.13 -5.66 6.71
N MET A 67 16.35 -5.25 7.06
CA MET A 67 16.79 -5.23 8.45
C MET A 67 16.08 -4.13 9.25
N LYS A 68 15.88 -2.97 8.65
CA LYS A 68 15.10 -1.88 9.25
C LYS A 68 13.64 -2.29 9.46
N ALA A 69 13.01 -2.92 8.48
CA ALA A 69 11.63 -3.39 8.59
C ALA A 69 11.42 -4.32 9.79
N LEU A 70 12.33 -5.25 10.02
CA LEU A 70 12.27 -6.20 11.13
C LEU A 70 12.32 -5.54 12.51
N THR A 71 12.75 -4.28 12.62
CA THR A 71 12.80 -3.55 13.90
C THR A 71 11.42 -3.06 14.35
N TYR A 72 10.45 -2.90 13.44
CA TYR A 72 9.15 -2.32 13.78
C TYR A 72 7.93 -3.08 13.22
N GLU A 73 8.10 -4.06 12.32
CA GLU A 73 6.97 -4.86 11.84
C GLU A 73 7.32 -6.35 11.75
N LYS A 74 6.29 -7.19 11.91
CA LYS A 74 6.38 -8.66 11.82
C LYS A 74 5.59 -9.13 10.59
N ALA A 75 6.17 -8.94 9.41
CA ALA A 75 5.55 -9.29 8.15
C ALA A 75 6.63 -9.83 7.19
N SER A 76 6.28 -10.19 5.97
CA SER A 76 7.29 -10.50 4.94
C SER A 76 8.24 -9.33 4.78
N VAL A 77 9.53 -9.59 4.63
CA VAL A 77 10.52 -8.53 4.42
C VAL A 77 10.25 -7.74 3.12
N PRO A 78 10.62 -6.45 3.05
CA PRO A 78 10.40 -5.59 1.89
C PRO A 78 10.85 -6.18 0.55
N SER A 79 12.04 -6.78 0.50
CA SER A 79 12.57 -7.42 -0.73
C SER A 79 11.59 -8.46 -1.29
N LYS A 80 11.01 -9.32 -0.45
CA LYS A 80 10.04 -10.34 -0.86
C LYS A 80 8.70 -9.75 -1.31
N ARG A 81 8.27 -8.63 -0.72
CA ARG A 81 7.07 -7.91 -1.15
C ARG A 81 7.28 -7.27 -2.52
N ILE A 82 8.46 -6.70 -2.77
CA ILE A 82 8.82 -6.12 -4.06
C ILE A 82 8.87 -7.19 -5.15
N GLU A 83 9.53 -8.33 -4.90
CA GLU A 83 9.53 -9.48 -5.81
C GLU A 83 8.09 -9.92 -6.14
N ALA A 84 7.21 -9.96 -5.14
CA ALA A 84 5.80 -10.32 -5.34
C ALA A 84 5.05 -9.30 -6.23
N ILE A 85 5.25 -8.00 -6.02
CA ILE A 85 4.67 -6.94 -6.86
C ILE A 85 5.14 -7.09 -8.30
N GLN A 86 6.45 -7.22 -8.52
CA GLN A 86 7.03 -7.34 -9.85
C GLN A 86 6.54 -8.58 -10.60
N LYS A 87 6.41 -9.72 -9.90
CA LYS A 87 5.87 -10.95 -10.45
C LYS A 87 4.40 -10.78 -10.87
N LEU A 88 3.56 -10.27 -9.97
CA LEU A 88 2.14 -10.03 -10.27
C LEU A 88 1.96 -9.03 -11.42
N GLN A 89 2.77 -7.96 -11.45
CA GLN A 89 2.75 -6.98 -12.53
C GLN A 89 3.13 -7.61 -13.88
N THR A 90 4.20 -8.43 -13.90
CA THR A 90 4.66 -9.15 -15.11
C THR A 90 3.59 -10.11 -15.63
N ASP A 91 2.87 -10.77 -14.73
CA ASP A 91 1.81 -11.70 -15.08
C ASP A 91 0.45 -11.00 -15.39
N GLY A 92 0.44 -9.65 -15.43
CA GLY A 92 -0.70 -8.85 -15.90
C GLY A 92 -1.82 -8.67 -14.87
N TYR A 93 -1.55 -8.86 -13.58
CA TYR A 93 -2.50 -8.53 -12.51
C TYR A 93 -2.57 -7.02 -12.25
N ASP A 94 -3.73 -6.55 -11.80
CA ASP A 94 -3.89 -5.20 -11.28
C ASP A 94 -3.24 -5.12 -9.88
N VAL A 95 -1.98 -4.70 -9.85
CA VAL A 95 -1.19 -4.61 -8.62
C VAL A 95 -0.57 -3.23 -8.44
N SER A 96 -0.59 -2.72 -7.21
CA SER A 96 0.06 -1.47 -6.80
C SER A 96 0.98 -1.71 -5.61
N ILE A 97 2.13 -1.00 -5.59
CA ILE A 97 2.85 -0.81 -4.33
C ILE A 97 2.05 0.17 -3.46
N ARG A 98 1.84 -0.18 -2.19
CA ARG A 98 1.20 0.70 -1.21
C ARG A 98 2.24 1.17 -0.21
N LEU A 99 2.59 2.44 -0.23
CA LEU A 99 3.45 3.09 0.76
C LEU A 99 2.59 3.56 1.93
N SER A 100 2.33 2.67 2.89
CA SER A 100 1.37 2.92 3.98
C SER A 100 1.86 2.30 5.31
N PRO A 101 2.30 3.15 6.25
CA PRO A 101 2.53 4.59 6.08
C PRO A 101 3.78 4.89 5.26
N LEU A 102 3.72 5.96 4.46
CA LEU A 102 4.93 6.57 3.91
C LEU A 102 5.60 7.41 4.98
N ILE A 103 6.83 7.03 5.31
CA ILE A 103 7.73 7.74 6.23
C ILE A 103 8.96 8.12 5.40
N GLU A 104 9.20 9.41 5.22
CA GLU A 104 10.25 9.90 4.33
C GLU A 104 11.62 9.36 4.73
N GLU A 105 11.92 9.35 6.03
CA GLU A 105 13.19 8.90 6.59
C GLU A 105 13.44 7.39 6.41
N PHE A 106 12.41 6.63 6.02
CA PHE A 106 12.50 5.18 5.81
C PHE A 106 12.57 4.81 4.32
N MET A 107 12.48 5.80 3.43
CA MET A 107 12.35 5.57 1.99
C MET A 107 13.56 6.06 1.22
N ASP A 108 14.24 5.16 0.53
CA ASP A 108 15.20 5.49 -0.51
C ASP A 108 14.45 5.67 -1.83
N PHE A 109 14.24 6.92 -2.24
CA PHE A 109 13.47 7.23 -3.45
C PHE A 109 14.19 6.86 -4.73
N ASP A 110 15.51 6.83 -4.76
CA ASP A 110 16.26 6.41 -5.95
C ASP A 110 16.10 4.91 -6.16
N VAL A 111 16.20 4.13 -5.10
CA VAL A 111 15.91 2.69 -5.15
C VAL A 111 14.44 2.46 -5.52
N LEU A 112 13.48 3.13 -4.86
CA LEU A 112 12.05 3.00 -5.17
C LEU A 112 11.76 3.23 -6.65
N ASN A 113 12.32 4.30 -7.22
CA ASN A 113 12.10 4.69 -8.61
C ASN A 113 12.74 3.73 -9.62
N SER A 114 13.74 2.93 -9.19
CA SER A 114 14.42 1.94 -10.04
C SER A 114 13.71 0.58 -10.09
N LEU A 115 12.67 0.35 -9.28
CA LEU A 115 12.02 -0.96 -9.15
C LEU A 115 11.19 -1.39 -10.37
N GLY A 116 10.90 -0.48 -11.31
CA GLY A 116 10.08 -0.77 -12.49
C GLY A 116 8.61 -1.02 -12.16
N ILE A 117 8.12 -0.48 -11.05
CA ILE A 117 6.72 -0.58 -10.63
C ILE A 117 5.90 0.51 -11.32
N ASN A 118 4.69 0.17 -11.80
CA ASN A 118 3.87 1.08 -12.59
C ASN A 118 2.86 1.89 -11.76
N ARG A 119 2.43 1.39 -10.60
CA ARG A 119 1.35 1.99 -9.81
C ARG A 119 1.73 2.07 -8.33
N CYS A 120 1.46 3.23 -7.73
CA CYS A 120 1.77 3.51 -6.33
C CYS A 120 0.58 4.15 -5.62
N ILE A 121 0.27 3.66 -4.43
CA ILE A 121 -0.67 4.30 -3.52
C ILE A 121 0.11 4.80 -2.31
N VAL A 122 -0.03 6.08 -2.01
CA VAL A 122 0.63 6.75 -0.89
C VAL A 122 -0.37 7.03 0.22
N GLU A 123 -0.02 6.65 1.44
CA GLU A 123 -0.73 7.05 2.66
C GLU A 123 0.31 7.54 3.67
N PHE A 124 0.26 8.81 4.03
CA PHE A 124 1.22 9.40 4.95
C PHE A 124 1.01 8.95 6.40
N LEU A 125 2.09 8.94 7.17
CA LEU A 125 2.04 8.60 8.59
C LEU A 125 1.11 9.57 9.35
N ARG A 126 0.22 8.99 10.15
CA ARG A 126 -0.62 9.67 11.13
C ARG A 126 0.01 9.50 12.51
N VAL A 127 0.33 10.60 13.18
CA VAL A 127 1.13 10.58 14.40
C VAL A 127 0.27 10.86 15.63
N ASN A 128 0.35 9.96 16.61
CA ASN A 128 -0.16 10.14 17.97
C ASN A 128 0.93 9.79 19.00
N SER A 129 0.60 9.77 20.29
CA SER A 129 1.55 9.45 21.34
C SER A 129 2.13 8.03 21.23
N TRP A 130 1.34 7.07 20.78
CA TRP A 130 1.78 5.68 20.57
C TRP A 130 2.82 5.57 19.47
N ILE A 131 2.56 6.20 18.33
CA ILE A 131 3.47 6.23 17.18
C ILE A 131 4.81 6.87 17.57
N LYS A 132 4.78 7.98 18.33
CA LYS A 132 6.00 8.62 18.85
C LYS A 132 6.82 7.72 19.78
N GLY A 133 6.14 6.88 20.56
CA GLY A 133 6.81 5.91 21.42
C GLY A 133 7.41 4.73 20.66
N TRP A 134 6.83 4.38 19.53
CA TRP A 134 7.20 3.21 18.74
C TRP A 134 8.28 3.49 17.70
N LEU A 135 8.11 4.54 16.88
CA LEU A 135 9.05 4.94 15.84
C LEU A 135 10.02 5.99 16.40
N LYS A 136 11.32 5.70 16.40
CA LYS A 136 12.33 6.59 17.01
C LYS A 136 13.10 7.45 16.00
N ASP A 137 13.19 6.99 14.75
CA ASP A 137 14.00 7.63 13.70
C ASP A 137 13.16 8.55 12.80
N VAL A 138 12.13 9.18 13.36
CA VAL A 138 11.22 10.08 12.65
C VAL A 138 11.24 11.46 13.28
N ASP A 139 11.39 12.51 12.47
CA ASP A 139 11.26 13.88 12.93
C ASP A 139 9.80 14.28 13.12
N PHE A 140 9.27 14.02 14.31
CA PHE A 140 7.89 14.35 14.65
C PHE A 140 7.60 15.85 14.77
N SER A 141 8.59 16.74 14.76
CA SER A 141 8.39 18.20 14.80
C SER A 141 7.71 18.73 13.53
N ARG A 142 7.83 17.99 12.44
CA ARG A 142 7.21 18.29 11.14
C ARG A 142 5.68 18.03 11.13
N TYR A 143 5.19 17.17 11.98
CA TYR A 143 3.78 16.75 12.03
C TYR A 143 2.94 17.74 12.86
N ARG A 144 2.54 18.86 12.25
CA ARG A 144 1.91 20.01 12.94
C ARG A 144 0.44 20.25 12.57
N VAL A 145 -0.10 19.58 11.55
CA VAL A 145 -1.52 19.67 11.19
C VAL A 145 -2.32 18.68 12.03
N LYS A 146 -3.29 19.18 12.80
CA LYS A 146 -4.14 18.34 13.68
C LYS A 146 -5.43 17.99 12.98
N HIS A 147 -5.72 16.69 12.84
CA HIS A 147 -6.98 16.18 12.29
C HIS A 147 -7.29 14.80 12.88
N GLY A 148 -8.55 14.50 13.20
CA GLY A 148 -9.01 13.18 13.62
C GLY A 148 -8.29 12.58 14.84
N GLY A 149 -7.74 13.43 15.74
CA GLY A 149 -6.97 12.97 16.90
C GLY A 149 -5.50 12.66 16.60
N TYR A 150 -5.02 12.90 15.39
CA TYR A 150 -3.64 12.71 14.95
C TYR A 150 -2.99 14.02 14.51
N CYS A 151 -1.65 13.99 14.45
CA CYS A 151 -0.87 15.03 13.80
C CYS A 151 -0.37 14.51 12.45
N HIS A 152 -0.42 15.37 11.43
CA HIS A 152 -0.07 15.09 10.05
C HIS A 152 0.99 16.07 9.54
N LEU A 153 1.72 15.68 8.50
CA LEU A 153 2.55 16.63 7.73
C LEU A 153 1.66 17.68 7.07
N PRO A 154 2.12 18.93 6.94
CA PRO A 154 1.49 19.92 6.09
C PRO A 154 1.44 19.50 4.62
N LEU A 155 0.49 20.04 3.87
CA LEU A 155 0.30 19.69 2.48
C LEU A 155 1.53 19.96 1.61
N GLU A 156 2.20 21.10 1.83
CA GLU A 156 3.41 21.48 1.11
C GLU A 156 4.54 20.45 1.29
N GLU A 157 4.74 19.94 2.51
CA GLU A 157 5.75 18.91 2.78
C GLU A 157 5.38 17.56 2.14
N LYS A 158 4.09 17.18 2.20
CA LYS A 158 3.59 16.00 1.50
C LYS A 158 3.80 16.09 -0.02
N LEU A 159 3.56 17.26 -0.61
CA LEU A 159 3.79 17.54 -2.03
C LEU A 159 5.27 17.35 -2.41
N ASP A 160 6.18 17.87 -1.59
CA ASP A 160 7.62 17.75 -1.86
C ASP A 160 8.09 16.30 -1.76
N ILE A 161 7.49 15.50 -0.89
CA ILE A 161 7.75 14.05 -0.81
C ILE A 161 7.20 13.34 -2.05
N VAL A 162 5.94 13.59 -2.44
CA VAL A 162 5.32 12.96 -3.61
C VAL A 162 6.09 13.27 -4.89
N LYS A 163 6.63 14.47 -5.06
CA LYS A 163 7.48 14.84 -6.21
C LYS A 163 8.74 13.99 -6.35
N LYS A 164 9.22 13.35 -5.28
CA LYS A 164 10.37 12.44 -5.31
C LYS A 164 10.04 11.08 -5.92
N ILE A 165 8.76 10.70 -5.92
CA ILE A 165 8.28 9.44 -6.49
C ILE A 165 8.11 9.62 -8.00
N LYS A 166 8.77 8.76 -8.80
CA LYS A 166 8.75 8.78 -10.27
C LYS A 166 7.98 7.59 -10.87
N ILE A 167 7.15 6.95 -10.07
CA ILE A 167 6.26 5.87 -10.52
C ILE A 167 5.19 6.50 -11.44
N PRO A 168 4.87 5.87 -12.59
CA PRO A 168 3.98 6.47 -13.59
C PRO A 168 2.59 6.86 -13.09
N GLU A 169 2.00 6.02 -12.25
CA GLU A 169 0.65 6.26 -11.70
C GLU A 169 0.72 6.34 -10.18
N ILE A 170 0.43 7.52 -9.65
CA ILE A 170 0.43 7.79 -8.19
C ILE A 170 -0.97 8.18 -7.75
N THR A 171 -1.40 7.60 -6.65
CA THR A 171 -2.62 7.98 -5.92
C THR A 171 -2.28 8.25 -4.48
N VAL A 172 -2.86 9.28 -3.89
CA VAL A 172 -2.69 9.62 -2.47
C VAL A 172 -3.99 9.38 -1.73
N CYS A 173 -3.95 8.46 -0.76
CA CYS A 173 -5.02 8.21 0.19
C CYS A 173 -4.83 9.12 1.40
N GLU A 174 -5.84 9.87 1.79
CA GLU A 174 -5.73 10.95 2.78
C GLU A 174 -7.03 11.10 3.57
N ASP A 175 -6.93 11.48 4.85
CA ASP A 175 -8.06 11.73 5.74
C ASP A 175 -8.23 13.21 6.13
N VAL A 176 -7.19 14.04 6.02
CA VAL A 176 -7.32 15.50 6.22
C VAL A 176 -8.10 16.11 5.06
N THR A 177 -9.28 16.66 5.34
CA THR A 177 -10.28 17.06 4.33
C THR A 177 -9.72 17.94 3.22
N GLU A 178 -8.99 19.03 3.59
CA GLU A 178 -8.43 19.97 2.61
C GLU A 178 -7.32 19.32 1.78
N HIS A 179 -6.51 18.45 2.39
CA HIS A 179 -5.48 17.69 1.68
C HIS A 179 -6.10 16.67 0.73
N TYR A 180 -7.15 15.95 1.17
CA TYR A 180 -7.89 15.00 0.33
C TYR A 180 -8.47 15.69 -0.91
N GLN A 181 -9.10 16.85 -0.76
CA GLN A 181 -9.63 17.62 -1.89
C GLN A 181 -8.51 17.99 -2.88
N PHE A 182 -7.36 18.43 -2.35
CA PHE A 182 -6.22 18.76 -3.20
C PHE A 182 -5.72 17.54 -4.01
N TRP A 183 -5.54 16.38 -3.35
CA TRP A 183 -5.07 15.16 -4.03
C TRP A 183 -6.05 14.67 -5.08
N ARG A 184 -7.33 14.65 -4.74
CA ARG A 184 -8.42 14.30 -5.65
C ARG A 184 -8.41 15.17 -6.90
N ASP A 185 -8.27 16.49 -6.74
CA ASP A 185 -8.44 17.42 -7.84
C ASP A 185 -7.18 17.53 -8.73
N ASN A 186 -5.98 17.27 -8.17
CA ASN A 186 -4.71 17.55 -8.84
C ASN A 186 -3.84 16.32 -9.14
N ILE A 187 -3.92 15.24 -8.37
CA ILE A 187 -2.99 14.11 -8.47
C ILE A 187 -3.71 12.80 -8.79
N ASN A 188 -4.75 12.44 -8.00
CA ASN A 188 -5.38 11.12 -8.11
C ASN A 188 -6.05 10.93 -9.49
N PRO A 189 -5.74 9.85 -10.23
CA PRO A 189 -6.38 9.55 -11.51
C PRO A 189 -7.89 9.33 -11.35
N ASN A 190 -8.27 8.49 -10.36
CA ASN A 190 -9.68 8.28 -10.02
C ASN A 190 -10.13 9.33 -9.00
N LYS A 191 -11.12 10.17 -9.39
CA LYS A 191 -11.67 11.23 -8.55
C LYS A 191 -12.67 10.73 -7.51
N GLN A 192 -13.14 9.50 -7.61
CA GLN A 192 -14.15 8.92 -6.73
C GLN A 192 -13.56 7.98 -5.69
N ASP A 193 -12.40 7.39 -5.97
CA ASP A 193 -11.79 6.38 -5.13
C ASP A 193 -10.28 6.56 -4.99
N CYS A 194 -9.81 6.80 -3.76
CA CYS A 194 -8.38 6.94 -3.46
C CYS A 194 -7.62 5.60 -3.49
N CYS A 195 -8.31 4.46 -3.51
CA CYS A 195 -7.67 3.16 -3.72
C CYS A 195 -7.35 2.89 -5.19
N ASN A 196 -7.80 3.77 -6.08
CA ASN A 196 -7.58 3.72 -7.52
C ASN A 196 -7.96 2.37 -8.12
N LEU A 197 -9.09 1.84 -7.69
CA LEU A 197 -9.67 0.63 -8.27
C LEU A 197 -10.04 0.91 -9.73
N ARG A 198 -9.67 0.01 -10.63
CA ARG A 198 -10.18 0.08 -11.99
C ARG A 198 -11.66 -0.24 -11.93
N LEU A 199 -12.46 0.70 -12.37
CA LEU A 199 -13.86 0.41 -12.68
C LEU A 199 -13.83 -0.36 -14.00
N ASP A 200 -14.17 -1.66 -13.97
CA ASP A 200 -14.43 -2.38 -15.18
C ASP A 200 -15.57 -1.68 -15.92
N ASN A 201 -15.31 -1.29 -17.14
CA ASN A 201 -16.20 -0.67 -18.12
C ASN A 201 -15.98 0.83 -18.35
N GLU A 202 -15.01 1.13 -19.18
CA GLU A 202 -15.30 2.00 -20.34
C GLU A 202 -14.38 1.61 -21.49
#